data_532af0570e7819ed98f56e7113bb4d63
#
_entry.id   532af0570e7819ed98f56e7113bb4d63
#
_cell.length_a   1.000
_cell.length_b   1.000
_cell.length_c   1.000
_cell.angle_alpha   90.00
_cell.angle_beta   90.00
_cell.angle_gamma   90.00
#
_symmetry.space_group_name_H-M   'P 1'
#
loop_
_entity.id
_entity.type
_entity.pdbx_description
1 polymer ?
#
loop_
_entity_poly.entity_id
_entity_poly.type
_entity_poly.pdbx_seq_one_letter_code
_entity_poly.pdbx_strand_id
1 'polypeptide(L)'
;MSRTAWRTVQWALVIVVIAFVARRVINQWGELSALPLSVTASPSLLAASVAAVLASYAVLIWTWQHTVVAWGERLAFGDAARIWFVSNLGRYVPGKVWQIGAMGVMAERAGVSPVAAVGSSLVIAIVNVIAGIAVAVPLGAGQALGSSLVIPVAAGLSLAVLAAPWLLPVAARGAGRLLRRDMRIPALPHRAVWVAAVGCGVAWVLYGVAFRCLHVALLGRATGDLGGSTAAFTASYLVGFLALFAPGGIGVREWALGPLLEQFGIAAGAEATLIVLASRLWLTIIEILPGLAFLLLRRPGQRTHSTPSA
;
A
#
# COMPACT_ATOMS: atom_id res chain seq x y z
N MET A 1 -16.90 -6.30 23.07
CA MET A 1 -16.69 -4.84 23.08
C MET A 1 -17.83 -4.18 22.30
N SER A 2 -18.47 -3.16 22.87
CA SER A 2 -19.51 -2.42 22.13
C SER A 2 -18.89 -1.66 20.94
N ARG A 3 -19.67 -1.45 19.87
CA ARG A 3 -19.22 -0.67 18.68
C ARG A 3 -18.70 0.72 19.07
N THR A 4 -19.25 1.31 20.11
CA THR A 4 -18.86 2.60 20.68
C THR A 4 -17.47 2.53 21.33
N ALA A 5 -17.20 1.54 22.18
CA ALA A 5 -15.91 1.36 22.82
C ALA A 5 -14.79 1.13 21.80
N TRP A 6 -15.05 0.37 20.73
CA TRP A 6 -14.09 0.17 19.63
C TRP A 6 -13.75 1.49 18.91
N ARG A 7 -14.76 2.31 18.62
CA ARG A 7 -14.55 3.63 17.99
C ARG A 7 -13.77 4.58 18.90
N THR A 8 -14.05 4.59 20.21
CA THR A 8 -13.31 5.40 21.17
C THR A 8 -11.83 5.02 21.21
N VAL A 9 -11.51 3.72 21.25
CA VAL A 9 -10.12 3.24 21.21
C VAL A 9 -9.42 3.65 19.90
N GLN A 10 -10.11 3.56 18.76
CA GLN A 10 -9.55 3.99 17.47
C GLN A 10 -9.24 5.50 17.45
N TRP A 11 -10.17 6.35 17.91
CA TRP A 11 -9.94 7.79 17.99
C TRP A 11 -8.85 8.17 18.99
N ALA A 12 -8.81 7.51 20.15
CA ALA A 12 -7.74 7.70 21.13
C ALA A 12 -6.37 7.38 20.51
N LEU A 13 -6.28 6.26 19.78
CA LEU A 13 -5.05 5.89 19.08
C LEU A 13 -4.64 6.93 18.02
N VAL A 14 -5.58 7.43 17.23
CA VAL A 14 -5.32 8.49 16.23
C VAL A 14 -4.79 9.74 16.91
N ILE A 15 -5.40 10.15 18.05
CA ILE A 15 -4.94 11.31 18.81
C ILE A 15 -3.53 11.09 19.36
N VAL A 16 -3.24 9.92 19.94
CA VAL A 16 -1.90 9.58 20.45
C VAL A 16 -0.85 9.63 19.33
N VAL A 17 -1.18 9.11 18.16
CA VAL A 17 -0.28 9.13 16.99
C VAL A 17 -0.03 10.57 16.51
N ILE A 18 -1.09 11.38 16.39
CA ILE A 18 -0.97 12.78 16.00
C ILE A 18 -0.13 13.54 17.04
N ALA A 19 -0.38 13.33 18.34
CA ALA A 19 0.40 13.92 19.41
C ALA A 19 1.87 13.51 19.37
N PHE A 20 2.16 12.23 19.08
CA PHE A 20 3.53 11.72 18.94
C PHE A 20 4.26 12.40 17.76
N VAL A 21 3.61 12.48 16.59
CA VAL A 21 4.19 13.15 15.40
C VAL A 21 4.37 14.65 15.68
N ALA A 22 3.36 15.31 16.25
CA ALA A 22 3.44 16.72 16.60
C ALA A 22 4.59 17.00 17.59
N ARG A 23 4.71 16.17 18.64
CA ARG A 23 5.79 16.29 19.62
C ARG A 23 7.17 16.12 18.97
N ARG A 24 7.33 15.19 18.03
CA ARG A 24 8.58 15.00 17.30
C ARG A 24 8.93 16.23 16.44
N VAL A 25 7.94 16.78 15.74
CA VAL A 25 8.11 18.02 14.96
C VAL A 25 8.47 19.19 15.85
N ILE A 26 7.76 19.38 16.98
CA ILE A 26 8.02 20.48 17.93
C ILE A 26 9.40 20.34 18.53
N ASN A 27 9.83 19.15 18.96
CA ASN A 27 11.14 18.93 19.55
C ASN A 27 12.30 19.18 18.57
N GLN A 28 12.06 19.00 17.27
CA GLN A 28 13.07 19.21 16.23
C GLN A 28 12.84 20.49 15.44
N TRP A 29 11.88 21.34 15.87
CA TRP A 29 11.51 22.56 15.14
C TRP A 29 12.69 23.52 14.93
N GLY A 30 13.54 23.67 15.95
CA GLY A 30 14.75 24.49 15.86
C GLY A 30 15.71 23.99 14.79
N GLU A 31 15.96 22.67 14.74
CA GLU A 31 16.82 22.05 13.75
C GLU A 31 16.17 22.06 12.36
N LEU A 32 14.86 21.79 12.28
CA LEU A 32 14.10 21.81 11.04
C LEU A 32 14.05 23.23 10.42
N SER A 33 13.90 24.26 11.26
CA SER A 33 13.89 25.67 10.81
C SER A 33 15.28 26.18 10.44
N ALA A 34 16.33 25.60 11.02
CA ALA A 34 17.73 25.91 10.73
C ALA A 34 18.26 25.13 9.51
N LEU A 35 17.54 24.08 9.05
CA LEU A 35 17.93 23.46 7.79
C LEU A 35 17.97 24.53 6.72
N PRO A 36 19.09 24.67 6.00
CA PRO A 36 19.12 25.51 4.82
C PRO A 36 18.16 24.85 3.82
N LEU A 37 16.89 25.20 3.95
CA LEU A 37 15.87 24.92 2.94
C LEU A 37 16.16 25.85 1.72
N SER A 38 17.41 25.87 1.27
CA SER A 38 17.67 26.03 -0.15
C SER A 38 17.05 24.78 -0.80
N VAL A 39 15.71 24.68 -0.67
CA VAL A 39 14.90 23.73 -1.43
C VAL A 39 14.99 24.22 -2.87
N THR A 40 16.12 24.03 -3.48
CA THR A 40 16.26 23.83 -4.91
C THR A 40 15.71 22.42 -5.15
N ALA A 41 14.47 22.18 -4.64
CA ALA A 41 13.77 20.97 -4.94
C ALA A 41 13.74 20.86 -6.46
N SER A 42 14.57 19.99 -7.01
CA SER A 42 14.61 19.81 -8.47
C SER A 42 13.20 19.43 -8.93
N PRO A 43 12.45 20.34 -9.61
CA PRO A 43 11.07 20.04 -10.01
C PRO A 43 10.98 18.79 -10.87
N SER A 44 12.03 18.50 -11.63
CA SER A 44 12.14 17.30 -12.46
C SER A 44 12.21 16.01 -11.62
N LEU A 45 12.95 16.01 -10.51
CA LEU A 45 13.01 14.85 -9.61
C LEU A 45 11.68 14.65 -8.85
N LEU A 46 11.02 15.75 -8.44
CA LEU A 46 9.68 15.64 -7.85
C LEU A 46 8.67 15.10 -8.85
N ALA A 47 8.69 15.58 -10.10
CA ALA A 47 7.84 15.06 -11.16
C ALA A 47 8.14 13.57 -11.45
N ALA A 48 9.41 13.18 -11.52
CA ALA A 48 9.82 11.79 -11.69
C ALA A 48 9.36 10.91 -10.51
N SER A 49 9.45 11.43 -9.29
CA SER A 49 8.95 10.75 -8.08
C SER A 49 7.44 10.50 -8.16
N VAL A 50 6.65 11.51 -8.53
CA VAL A 50 5.19 11.37 -8.71
C VAL A 50 4.87 10.38 -9.83
N ALA A 51 5.54 10.50 -10.98
CA ALA A 51 5.35 9.60 -12.11
C ALA A 51 5.66 8.14 -11.74
N ALA A 52 6.71 7.88 -10.98
CA ALA A 52 7.08 6.55 -10.53
C ALA A 52 6.05 5.95 -9.54
N VAL A 53 5.45 6.75 -8.64
CA VAL A 53 4.33 6.29 -7.79
C VAL A 53 3.10 5.97 -8.62
N LEU A 54 2.74 6.83 -9.57
CA LEU A 54 1.58 6.59 -10.42
C LEU A 54 1.80 5.35 -11.30
N ALA A 55 3.02 5.12 -11.79
CA ALA A 55 3.39 3.89 -12.49
C ALA A 55 3.26 2.66 -11.58
N SER A 56 3.70 2.76 -10.31
CA SER A 56 3.51 1.70 -9.31
C SER A 56 2.03 1.38 -9.11
N TYR A 57 1.18 2.40 -8.97
CA TYR A 57 -0.27 2.19 -8.88
C TYR A 57 -0.86 1.58 -10.14
N ALA A 58 -0.43 2.02 -11.33
CA ALA A 58 -0.90 1.44 -12.59
C ALA A 58 -0.56 -0.07 -12.67
N VAL A 59 0.65 -0.46 -12.26
CA VAL A 59 1.06 -1.87 -12.18
C VAL A 59 0.21 -2.64 -11.18
N LEU A 60 -0.01 -2.12 -9.98
CA LEU A 60 -0.83 -2.78 -8.95
C LEU A 60 -2.29 -2.92 -9.38
N ILE A 61 -2.87 -1.89 -10.00
CA ILE A 61 -4.25 -1.91 -10.52
C ILE A 61 -4.37 -2.93 -11.63
N TRP A 62 -3.43 -2.94 -12.57
CA TRP A 62 -3.39 -3.93 -13.65
C TRP A 62 -3.26 -5.35 -13.11
N THR A 63 -2.40 -5.55 -12.12
CA THR A 63 -2.19 -6.84 -11.46
C THR A 63 -3.47 -7.33 -10.77
N TRP A 64 -4.16 -6.44 -10.06
CA TRP A 64 -5.44 -6.74 -9.44
C TRP A 64 -6.51 -7.06 -10.48
N GLN A 65 -6.65 -6.24 -11.52
CA GLN A 65 -7.55 -6.48 -12.64
C GLN A 65 -7.29 -7.85 -13.27
N HIS A 66 -6.02 -8.18 -13.54
CA HIS A 66 -5.63 -9.46 -14.11
C HIS A 66 -6.08 -10.64 -13.22
N THR A 67 -5.97 -10.51 -11.91
CA THR A 67 -6.44 -11.53 -10.95
C THR A 67 -7.96 -11.66 -10.97
N VAL A 68 -8.69 -10.55 -11.07
CA VAL A 68 -10.17 -10.54 -11.21
C VAL A 68 -10.58 -11.25 -12.51
N VAL A 69 -9.91 -10.93 -13.61
CA VAL A 69 -10.17 -11.56 -14.93
C VAL A 69 -9.84 -13.06 -14.91
N ALA A 70 -8.79 -13.46 -14.20
CA ALA A 70 -8.43 -14.88 -14.04
C ALA A 70 -9.49 -15.69 -13.27
N TRP A 71 -10.39 -15.03 -12.54
CA TRP A 71 -11.57 -15.64 -11.92
C TRP A 71 -12.81 -15.67 -12.81
N GLY A 72 -12.65 -15.34 -14.10
CA GLY A 72 -13.74 -15.41 -15.10
C GLY A 72 -14.57 -14.14 -15.23
N GLU A 73 -14.21 -13.08 -14.54
CA GLU A 73 -14.89 -11.79 -14.57
C GLU A 73 -14.37 -10.90 -15.70
N ARG A 74 -15.14 -9.88 -16.09
CA ARG A 74 -14.72 -8.87 -17.06
C ARG A 74 -14.64 -7.51 -16.39
N LEU A 75 -13.46 -6.92 -16.39
CA LEU A 75 -13.23 -5.62 -15.78
C LEU A 75 -12.30 -4.78 -16.66
N ALA A 76 -12.78 -3.63 -17.13
CA ALA A 76 -11.95 -2.68 -17.88
C ALA A 76 -10.95 -1.99 -16.94
N PHE A 77 -9.75 -1.63 -17.43
CA PHE A 77 -8.71 -0.98 -16.62
C PHE A 77 -9.18 0.34 -15.99
N GLY A 78 -9.95 1.15 -16.72
CA GLY A 78 -10.49 2.41 -16.18
C GLY A 78 -11.45 2.19 -15.00
N ASP A 79 -12.25 1.11 -15.03
CA ASP A 79 -13.12 0.73 -13.93
C ASP A 79 -12.32 0.18 -12.75
N ALA A 80 -11.31 -0.64 -13.04
CA ALA A 80 -10.38 -1.13 -12.04
C ALA A 80 -9.67 0.02 -11.32
N ALA A 81 -9.16 1.00 -12.06
CA ALA A 81 -8.51 2.19 -11.51
C ALA A 81 -9.48 3.00 -10.62
N ARG A 82 -10.71 3.22 -11.09
CA ARG A 82 -11.73 3.91 -10.30
C ARG A 82 -12.06 3.18 -9.00
N ILE A 83 -12.32 1.87 -9.07
CA ILE A 83 -12.61 1.05 -7.90
C ILE A 83 -11.44 1.11 -6.93
N TRP A 84 -10.22 0.94 -7.42
CA TRP A 84 -9.00 0.97 -6.62
C TRP A 84 -8.82 2.29 -5.89
N PHE A 85 -8.76 3.41 -6.60
CA PHE A 85 -8.49 4.70 -6.00
C PHE A 85 -9.60 5.17 -5.06
N VAL A 86 -10.87 4.97 -5.44
CA VAL A 86 -12.00 5.40 -4.60
C VAL A 86 -12.12 4.54 -3.35
N SER A 87 -11.98 3.21 -3.46
CA SER A 87 -12.05 2.33 -2.29
C SER A 87 -10.87 2.57 -1.34
N ASN A 88 -9.70 2.92 -1.87
CA ASN A 88 -8.52 3.22 -1.06
C ASN A 88 -8.69 4.46 -0.17
N LEU A 89 -9.58 5.41 -0.50
CA LEU A 89 -9.92 6.51 0.41
C LEU A 89 -10.49 5.97 1.74
N GLY A 90 -11.13 4.82 1.72
CA GLY A 90 -11.65 4.17 2.92
C GLY A 90 -10.60 3.73 3.95
N ARG A 91 -9.32 3.66 3.58
CA ARG A 91 -8.21 3.32 4.51
C ARG A 91 -7.96 4.38 5.57
N TYR A 92 -8.32 5.63 5.28
CA TYR A 92 -8.18 6.75 6.20
C TYR A 92 -9.34 6.84 7.20
N VAL A 93 -10.42 6.10 6.96
CA VAL A 93 -11.55 5.99 7.89
C VAL A 93 -11.24 4.87 8.90
N PRO A 94 -11.36 5.13 10.23
CA PRO A 94 -11.13 4.10 11.23
C PRO A 94 -12.00 2.88 11.00
N GLY A 95 -11.35 1.68 10.98
CA GLY A 95 -12.07 0.41 10.87
C GLY A 95 -11.91 -0.34 9.54
N LYS A 96 -10.87 -0.08 8.76
CA LYS A 96 -10.44 -0.80 7.49
C LYS A 96 -11.53 -1.53 6.65
N VAL A 97 -12.66 -1.86 7.27
CA VAL A 97 -13.84 -2.50 6.63
C VAL A 97 -14.49 -1.61 5.55
N TRP A 98 -14.34 -0.29 5.67
CA TRP A 98 -14.90 0.65 4.70
C TRP A 98 -14.27 0.54 3.32
N GLN A 99 -12.95 0.31 3.27
CA GLN A 99 -12.24 0.07 2.01
C GLN A 99 -12.77 -1.17 1.31
N ILE A 100 -12.91 -2.28 2.06
CA ILE A 100 -13.39 -3.56 1.53
C ILE A 100 -14.86 -3.44 1.10
N GLY A 101 -15.70 -2.81 1.93
CA GLY A 101 -17.11 -2.58 1.61
C GLY A 101 -17.31 -1.72 0.36
N ALA A 102 -16.58 -0.59 0.26
CA ALA A 102 -16.63 0.28 -0.92
C ALA A 102 -16.18 -0.45 -2.19
N MET A 103 -15.12 -1.25 -2.11
CA MET A 103 -14.63 -2.05 -3.24
C MET A 103 -15.69 -3.04 -3.72
N GLY A 104 -16.31 -3.79 -2.80
CA GLY A 104 -17.36 -4.75 -3.15
C GLY A 104 -18.56 -4.08 -3.86
N VAL A 105 -19.08 -2.99 -3.29
CA VAL A 105 -20.20 -2.24 -3.86
C VAL A 105 -19.86 -1.63 -5.22
N MET A 106 -18.67 -1.09 -5.38
CA MET A 106 -18.25 -0.50 -6.65
C MET A 106 -18.02 -1.56 -7.73
N ALA A 107 -17.47 -2.72 -7.36
CA ALA A 107 -17.27 -3.86 -8.25
C ALA A 107 -18.63 -4.39 -8.77
N GLU A 108 -19.61 -4.55 -7.89
CA GLU A 108 -20.97 -4.97 -8.27
C GLU A 108 -21.61 -4.01 -9.27
N ARG A 109 -21.45 -2.70 -9.06
CA ARG A 109 -21.92 -1.67 -10.02
C ARG A 109 -21.19 -1.71 -11.37
N ALA A 110 -20.00 -2.28 -11.40
CA ALA A 110 -19.22 -2.51 -12.62
C ALA A 110 -19.51 -3.87 -13.27
N GLY A 111 -20.48 -4.63 -12.73
CA GLY A 111 -20.85 -5.96 -13.23
C GLY A 111 -19.89 -7.08 -12.82
N VAL A 112 -19.05 -6.85 -11.79
CA VAL A 112 -18.11 -7.82 -11.24
C VAL A 112 -18.63 -8.36 -9.91
N SER A 113 -18.54 -9.66 -9.70
CA SER A 113 -18.91 -10.28 -8.43
C SER A 113 -18.12 -9.63 -7.26
N PRO A 114 -18.80 -9.16 -6.19
CA PRO A 114 -18.14 -8.65 -5.00
C PRO A 114 -17.16 -9.65 -4.39
N VAL A 115 -17.47 -10.94 -4.47
CA VAL A 115 -16.61 -12.03 -3.97
C VAL A 115 -15.31 -12.10 -4.78
N ALA A 116 -15.39 -12.00 -6.12
CA ALA A 116 -14.21 -11.99 -6.97
C ALA A 116 -13.34 -10.75 -6.72
N ALA A 117 -13.94 -9.56 -6.62
CA ALA A 117 -13.22 -8.31 -6.38
C ALA A 117 -12.51 -8.30 -5.02
N VAL A 118 -13.24 -8.63 -3.94
CA VAL A 118 -12.67 -8.66 -2.58
C VAL A 118 -11.66 -9.79 -2.42
N GLY A 119 -11.97 -10.97 -2.95
CA GLY A 119 -11.07 -12.12 -2.91
C GLY A 119 -9.76 -11.85 -3.66
N SER A 120 -9.82 -11.26 -4.87
CA SER A 120 -8.63 -10.83 -5.60
C SER A 120 -7.81 -9.81 -4.82
N SER A 121 -8.46 -8.89 -4.11
CA SER A 121 -7.77 -7.89 -3.28
C SER A 121 -7.03 -8.52 -2.11
N LEU A 122 -7.62 -9.54 -1.47
CA LEU A 122 -6.94 -10.27 -0.41
C LEU A 122 -5.73 -11.06 -0.93
N VAL A 123 -5.87 -11.70 -2.10
CA VAL A 123 -4.75 -12.38 -2.77
C VAL A 123 -3.63 -11.40 -3.06
N ILE A 124 -3.94 -10.25 -3.69
CA ILE A 124 -2.94 -9.23 -3.99
C ILE A 124 -2.32 -8.68 -2.70
N ALA A 125 -3.08 -8.46 -1.64
CA ALA A 125 -2.54 -7.97 -0.36
C ALA A 125 -1.51 -8.95 0.23
N ILE A 126 -1.80 -10.26 0.23
CA ILE A 126 -0.88 -11.29 0.72
C ILE A 126 0.36 -11.35 -0.18
N VAL A 127 0.18 -11.44 -1.49
CA VAL A 127 1.29 -11.50 -2.46
C VAL A 127 2.14 -10.24 -2.38
N ASN A 128 1.53 -9.06 -2.20
CA ASN A 128 2.25 -7.79 -2.07
C ASN A 128 3.13 -7.73 -0.82
N VAL A 129 2.66 -8.25 0.31
CA VAL A 129 3.48 -8.37 1.53
C VAL A 129 4.67 -9.30 1.29
N ILE A 130 4.43 -10.48 0.72
CA ILE A 130 5.48 -11.45 0.41
C ILE A 130 6.50 -10.87 -0.57
N ALA A 131 6.03 -10.25 -1.66
CA ALA A 131 6.90 -9.60 -2.65
C ALA A 131 7.71 -8.45 -2.02
N GLY A 132 7.09 -7.66 -1.13
CA GLY A 132 7.80 -6.59 -0.42
C GLY A 132 8.91 -7.11 0.46
N ILE A 133 8.69 -8.19 1.20
CA ILE A 133 9.73 -8.82 2.02
C ILE A 133 10.84 -9.40 1.11
N ALA A 134 10.45 -10.07 0.00
CA ALA A 134 11.38 -10.62 -0.97
C ALA A 134 12.25 -9.54 -1.66
N VAL A 135 11.75 -8.31 -1.77
CA VAL A 135 12.51 -7.16 -2.28
C VAL A 135 13.35 -6.51 -1.18
N ALA A 136 12.77 -6.23 -0.01
CA ALA A 136 13.44 -5.45 1.03
C ALA A 136 14.58 -6.21 1.73
N VAL A 137 14.40 -7.52 1.98
CA VAL A 137 15.34 -8.32 2.75
C VAL A 137 16.70 -8.48 2.02
N PRO A 138 16.78 -8.86 0.75
CA PRO A 138 18.06 -8.92 0.03
C PRO A 138 18.74 -7.57 -0.14
N LEU A 139 17.98 -6.48 -0.17
CA LEU A 139 18.49 -5.11 -0.30
C LEU A 139 18.99 -4.51 1.04
N GLY A 140 19.08 -5.32 2.09
CA GLY A 140 19.72 -4.95 3.34
C GLY A 140 18.78 -4.72 4.54
N ALA A 141 17.45 -4.70 4.35
CA ALA A 141 16.52 -4.65 5.48
C ALA A 141 16.65 -5.86 6.42
N GLY A 142 17.17 -6.96 5.90
CA GLY A 142 17.47 -8.17 6.68
C GLY A 142 18.62 -8.03 7.67
N GLN A 143 19.50 -7.04 7.51
CA GLN A 143 20.56 -6.80 8.49
C GLN A 143 20.01 -6.40 9.87
N ALA A 144 18.86 -5.73 9.90
CA ALA A 144 18.12 -5.43 11.11
C ALA A 144 17.57 -6.69 11.82
N LEU A 145 17.36 -7.79 11.06
CA LEU A 145 16.83 -9.07 11.55
C LEU A 145 17.94 -10.07 11.94
N GLY A 146 19.21 -9.74 11.65
CA GLY A 146 20.32 -10.67 11.75
C GLY A 146 20.45 -11.57 10.53
N SER A 147 21.69 -11.74 10.03
CA SER A 147 21.97 -12.47 8.77
C SER A 147 21.50 -13.91 8.76
N SER A 148 21.41 -14.55 9.92
CA SER A 148 20.97 -15.96 10.06
C SER A 148 19.48 -16.18 9.74
N LEU A 149 18.64 -15.16 9.86
CA LEU A 149 17.20 -15.25 9.59
C LEU A 149 16.82 -14.85 8.18
N VAL A 150 17.67 -14.09 7.47
CA VAL A 150 17.39 -13.57 6.13
C VAL A 150 17.12 -14.67 5.12
N ILE A 151 18.01 -15.68 5.08
CA ILE A 151 17.91 -16.80 4.12
C ILE A 151 16.65 -17.64 4.39
N PRO A 152 16.39 -18.14 5.62
CA PRO A 152 15.22 -18.96 5.86
C PRO A 152 13.91 -18.18 5.70
N VAL A 153 13.88 -16.90 6.03
CA VAL A 153 12.68 -16.05 5.79
C VAL A 153 12.45 -15.87 4.30
N ALA A 154 13.47 -15.51 3.53
CA ALA A 154 13.35 -15.35 2.07
C ALA A 154 12.95 -16.67 1.39
N ALA A 155 13.54 -17.81 1.81
CA ALA A 155 13.20 -19.11 1.30
C ALA A 155 11.75 -19.51 1.66
N GLY A 156 11.32 -19.31 2.91
CA GLY A 156 9.97 -19.60 3.37
C GLY A 156 8.91 -18.77 2.62
N LEU A 157 9.20 -17.50 2.36
CA LEU A 157 8.32 -16.61 1.60
C LEU A 157 8.24 -16.99 0.11
N SER A 158 9.38 -17.37 -0.48
CA SER A 158 9.40 -17.85 -1.85
C SER A 158 8.58 -19.14 -1.98
N LEU A 159 8.73 -20.08 -1.03
CA LEU A 159 7.91 -21.29 -0.96
C LEU A 159 6.42 -20.96 -0.76
N ALA A 160 6.09 -19.97 0.06
CA ALA A 160 4.70 -19.55 0.28
C ALA A 160 4.06 -18.98 -1.01
N VAL A 161 4.81 -18.20 -1.81
CA VAL A 161 4.35 -17.73 -3.13
C VAL A 161 4.16 -18.89 -4.09
N LEU A 162 5.12 -19.81 -4.15
CA LEU A 162 5.03 -20.99 -4.98
C LEU A 162 3.85 -21.88 -4.60
N ALA A 163 3.59 -22.04 -3.31
CA ALA A 163 2.51 -22.86 -2.79
C ALA A 163 1.13 -22.15 -2.79
N ALA A 164 1.09 -20.84 -3.01
CA ALA A 164 -0.15 -20.05 -2.95
C ALA A 164 -1.29 -20.59 -3.83
N PRO A 165 -1.07 -21.05 -5.08
CA PRO A 165 -2.15 -21.61 -5.91
C PRO A 165 -2.85 -22.83 -5.27
N TRP A 166 -2.14 -23.62 -4.49
CA TRP A 166 -2.70 -24.78 -3.78
C TRP A 166 -3.24 -24.43 -2.39
N LEU A 167 -2.56 -23.52 -1.68
CA LEU A 167 -2.92 -23.13 -0.32
C LEU A 167 -4.16 -22.22 -0.29
N LEU A 168 -4.33 -21.31 -1.25
CA LEU A 168 -5.45 -20.38 -1.29
C LEU A 168 -6.81 -21.09 -1.34
N PRO A 169 -7.05 -22.11 -2.18
CA PRO A 169 -8.33 -22.84 -2.18
C PRO A 169 -8.58 -23.62 -0.88
N VAL A 170 -7.51 -24.11 -0.24
CA VAL A 170 -7.60 -24.82 1.06
C VAL A 170 -7.95 -23.83 2.16
N ALA A 171 -7.27 -22.68 2.22
CA ALA A 171 -7.53 -21.62 3.18
C ALA A 171 -8.94 -21.04 3.02
N ALA A 172 -9.39 -20.84 1.77
CA ALA A 172 -10.72 -20.37 1.47
C ALA A 172 -11.81 -21.36 1.93
N ARG A 173 -11.62 -22.65 1.71
CA ARG A 173 -12.52 -23.69 2.22
C ARG A 173 -12.55 -23.74 3.75
N GLY A 174 -11.39 -23.60 4.40
CA GLY A 174 -11.26 -23.50 5.85
C GLY A 174 -12.01 -22.28 6.41
N ALA A 175 -11.80 -21.12 5.80
CA ALA A 175 -12.49 -19.88 6.16
C ALA A 175 -14.01 -19.98 5.92
N GLY A 176 -14.45 -20.59 4.81
CA GLY A 176 -15.86 -20.86 4.53
C GLY A 176 -16.53 -21.72 5.59
N ARG A 177 -15.85 -22.79 6.04
CA ARG A 177 -16.33 -23.63 7.15
C ARG A 177 -16.47 -22.85 8.45
N LEU A 178 -15.47 -22.02 8.77
CA LEU A 178 -15.48 -21.20 9.99
C LEU A 178 -16.59 -20.14 9.97
N LEU A 179 -16.84 -19.55 8.79
CA LEU A 179 -17.88 -18.53 8.59
C LEU A 179 -19.27 -19.12 8.27
N ARG A 180 -19.41 -20.45 8.25
CA ARG A 180 -20.64 -21.17 7.88
C ARG A 180 -21.22 -20.69 6.52
N ARG A 181 -20.35 -20.34 5.59
CA ARG A 181 -20.71 -19.95 4.22
C ARG A 181 -19.97 -20.85 3.23
N ASP A 182 -20.71 -21.35 2.24
CA ASP A 182 -20.13 -22.11 1.13
C ASP A 182 -19.36 -21.14 0.21
N MET A 183 -18.11 -20.84 0.60
CA MET A 183 -17.22 -20.00 -0.21
C MET A 183 -16.49 -20.90 -1.22
N ARG A 184 -17.15 -21.14 -2.35
CA ARG A 184 -16.48 -21.76 -3.51
C ARG A 184 -15.67 -20.71 -4.22
N ILE A 185 -14.41 -20.51 -3.80
CA ILE A 185 -13.46 -19.68 -4.51
C ILE A 185 -12.82 -20.58 -5.59
N PRO A 186 -13.00 -20.27 -6.88
CA PRO A 186 -12.30 -20.99 -7.94
C PRO A 186 -10.79 -20.95 -7.72
N ALA A 187 -10.10 -22.04 -8.02
CA ALA A 187 -8.65 -22.09 -7.93
C ALA A 187 -8.06 -21.03 -8.90
N LEU A 188 -7.19 -20.19 -8.40
CA LEU A 188 -6.44 -19.27 -9.26
C LEU A 188 -5.45 -20.05 -10.11
N PRO A 189 -5.39 -19.80 -11.42
CA PRO A 189 -4.38 -20.39 -12.26
C PRO A 189 -2.97 -19.93 -11.82
N HIS A 190 -2.00 -20.84 -11.84
CA HIS A 190 -0.60 -20.54 -11.46
C HIS A 190 -0.06 -19.26 -12.12
N ARG A 191 -0.40 -19.06 -13.41
CA ARG A 191 -0.01 -17.87 -14.17
C ARG A 191 -0.48 -16.59 -13.50
N ALA A 192 -1.69 -16.54 -12.96
CA ALA A 192 -2.21 -15.34 -12.30
C ALA A 192 -1.45 -15.01 -11.01
N VAL A 193 -1.04 -16.03 -10.25
CA VAL A 193 -0.22 -15.85 -9.03
C VAL A 193 1.18 -15.34 -9.39
N TRP A 194 1.80 -15.86 -10.46
CA TRP A 194 3.09 -15.36 -10.92
C TRP A 194 3.03 -13.92 -11.43
N VAL A 195 1.99 -13.58 -12.19
CA VAL A 195 1.75 -12.20 -12.63
C VAL A 195 1.57 -11.29 -11.42
N ALA A 196 0.85 -11.74 -10.39
CA ALA A 196 0.68 -11.01 -9.15
C ALA A 196 2.02 -10.80 -8.42
N ALA A 197 2.84 -11.84 -8.29
CA ALA A 197 4.14 -11.76 -7.61
C ALA A 197 5.11 -10.81 -8.32
N VAL A 198 5.25 -10.94 -9.63
CA VAL A 198 6.11 -10.08 -10.44
C VAL A 198 5.60 -8.64 -10.43
N GLY A 199 4.29 -8.43 -10.63
CA GLY A 199 3.69 -7.09 -10.62
C GLY A 199 3.87 -6.38 -9.27
N CYS A 200 3.65 -7.08 -8.15
CA CYS A 200 3.91 -6.52 -6.82
C CYS A 200 5.39 -6.22 -6.61
N GLY A 201 6.31 -7.10 -7.06
CA GLY A 201 7.75 -6.85 -6.98
C GLY A 201 8.18 -5.62 -7.77
N VAL A 202 7.72 -5.48 -9.01
CA VAL A 202 7.95 -4.29 -9.85
C VAL A 202 7.40 -3.03 -9.18
N ALA A 203 6.20 -3.10 -8.59
CA ALA A 203 5.61 -1.97 -7.88
C ALA A 203 6.49 -1.53 -6.69
N TRP A 204 7.06 -2.45 -5.92
CA TRP A 204 7.97 -2.12 -4.83
C TRP A 204 9.26 -1.45 -5.30
N VAL A 205 9.85 -1.92 -6.40
CA VAL A 205 11.02 -1.27 -7.00
C VAL A 205 10.68 0.15 -7.49
N LEU A 206 9.53 0.33 -8.14
CA LEU A 206 9.05 1.65 -8.56
C LEU A 206 8.82 2.59 -7.38
N TYR A 207 8.29 2.10 -6.25
CA TYR A 207 8.20 2.87 -5.02
C TYR A 207 9.58 3.26 -4.48
N GLY A 208 10.56 2.37 -4.56
CA GLY A 208 11.94 2.67 -4.19
C GLY A 208 12.55 3.76 -5.04
N VAL A 209 12.38 3.69 -6.36
CA VAL A 209 12.80 4.75 -7.31
C VAL A 209 12.11 6.07 -6.98
N ALA A 210 10.80 6.04 -6.76
CA ALA A 210 10.02 7.21 -6.42
C ALA A 210 10.49 7.87 -5.12
N PHE A 211 10.75 7.06 -4.10
CA PHE A 211 11.25 7.53 -2.81
C PHE A 211 12.67 8.10 -2.92
N ARG A 212 13.56 7.47 -3.72
CA ARG A 212 14.88 8.00 -4.00
C ARG A 212 14.80 9.37 -4.69
N CYS A 213 13.98 9.50 -5.73
CA CYS A 213 13.77 10.79 -6.39
C CYS A 213 13.27 11.86 -5.40
N LEU A 214 12.36 11.50 -4.47
CA LEU A 214 11.84 12.40 -3.47
C LEU A 214 12.93 12.91 -2.52
N HIS A 215 13.67 12.00 -1.87
CA HIS A 215 14.66 12.45 -0.87
C HIS A 215 15.85 13.17 -1.52
N VAL A 216 16.27 12.79 -2.73
CA VAL A 216 17.31 13.52 -3.47
C VAL A 216 16.81 14.91 -3.85
N ALA A 217 15.54 15.04 -4.26
CA ALA A 217 14.93 16.36 -4.54
C ALA A 217 14.89 17.25 -3.29
N LEU A 218 14.59 16.68 -2.13
CA LEU A 218 14.49 17.43 -0.87
C LEU A 218 15.85 17.85 -0.30
N LEU A 219 16.84 16.95 -0.39
CA LEU A 219 18.18 17.20 0.18
C LEU A 219 19.12 17.93 -0.78
N GLY A 220 18.79 18.01 -2.07
CA GLY A 220 19.67 18.58 -3.11
C GLY A 220 20.92 17.75 -3.39
N ARG A 221 21.05 16.57 -2.80
CA ARG A 221 22.21 15.66 -2.93
C ARG A 221 21.76 14.20 -2.99
N ALA A 222 22.50 13.38 -3.71
CA ALA A 222 22.28 11.95 -3.79
C ALA A 222 22.97 11.26 -2.59
N THR A 223 22.18 10.89 -1.59
CA THR A 223 22.60 10.12 -0.42
C THR A 223 22.04 8.70 -0.50
N GLY A 224 22.78 7.73 0.02
CA GLY A 224 22.41 6.32 -0.08
C GLY A 224 22.35 5.84 -1.54
N ASP A 225 22.00 4.59 -1.72
CA ASP A 225 21.81 3.99 -3.04
C ASP A 225 20.32 3.68 -3.32
N LEU A 226 20.02 3.15 -4.50
CA LEU A 226 18.66 2.76 -4.86
C LEU A 226 18.17 1.56 -4.04
N GLY A 227 19.08 0.63 -3.74
CA GLY A 227 18.76 -0.56 -2.94
C GLY A 227 18.33 -0.18 -1.53
N GLY A 228 19.13 0.62 -0.83
CA GLY A 228 18.83 1.14 0.51
C GLY A 228 17.54 1.96 0.54
N SER A 229 17.33 2.82 -0.47
CA SER A 229 16.09 3.60 -0.60
C SER A 229 14.86 2.69 -0.76
N THR A 230 14.98 1.65 -1.60
CA THR A 230 13.91 0.66 -1.81
C THR A 230 13.66 -0.16 -0.55
N ALA A 231 14.72 -0.61 0.12
CA ALA A 231 14.63 -1.39 1.35
C ALA A 231 13.97 -0.58 2.49
N ALA A 232 14.45 0.65 2.73
CA ALA A 232 13.92 1.51 3.79
C ALA A 232 12.44 1.83 3.58
N PHE A 233 12.07 2.24 2.36
CA PHE A 233 10.69 2.54 2.04
C PHE A 233 9.79 1.32 2.16
N THR A 234 10.17 0.20 1.53
CA THR A 234 9.36 -1.03 1.52
C THR A 234 9.20 -1.60 2.92
N ALA A 235 10.27 -1.71 3.70
CA ALA A 235 10.21 -2.24 5.06
C ALA A 235 9.33 -1.37 5.96
N SER A 236 9.51 -0.05 5.95
CA SER A 236 8.67 0.86 6.75
C SER A 236 7.21 0.81 6.33
N TYR A 237 6.93 0.71 5.03
CA TYR A 237 5.57 0.59 4.52
C TYR A 237 4.92 -0.71 4.98
N LEU A 238 5.62 -1.85 4.90
CA LEU A 238 5.12 -3.15 5.35
C LEU A 238 4.83 -3.15 6.85
N VAL A 239 5.70 -2.59 7.68
CA VAL A 239 5.48 -2.44 9.13
C VAL A 239 4.20 -1.63 9.39
N GLY A 240 4.02 -0.49 8.71
CA GLY A 240 2.80 0.31 8.81
C GLY A 240 1.55 -0.40 8.28
N PHE A 241 1.68 -1.19 7.21
CA PHE A 241 0.58 -1.95 6.63
C PHE A 241 0.11 -3.08 7.56
N LEU A 242 1.04 -3.81 8.17
CA LEU A 242 0.76 -4.91 9.10
C LEU A 242 0.22 -4.40 10.46
N ALA A 243 0.45 -3.14 10.80
CA ALA A 243 -0.13 -2.50 11.99
C ALA A 243 -1.63 -2.26 11.79
N LEU A 244 -2.43 -3.33 11.95
CA LEU A 244 -3.88 -3.32 11.70
C LEU A 244 -4.64 -2.31 12.58
N PHE A 245 -4.08 -1.97 13.74
CA PHE A 245 -4.63 -1.01 14.68
C PHE A 245 -4.43 0.45 14.24
N ALA A 246 -3.42 0.75 13.39
CA ALA A 246 -3.10 2.09 12.94
C ALA A 246 -3.81 2.39 11.61
N PRO A 247 -4.78 3.34 11.55
CA PRO A 247 -5.43 3.74 10.31
C PRO A 247 -4.40 4.24 9.31
N GLY A 248 -4.36 3.62 8.10
CA GLY A 248 -3.36 3.97 7.09
C GLY A 248 -1.89 3.82 7.53
N GLY A 249 -1.61 3.08 8.62
CA GLY A 249 -0.26 2.90 9.18
C GLY A 249 0.34 4.16 9.81
N ILE A 250 -0.50 5.17 10.14
CA ILE A 250 -0.07 6.47 10.69
C ILE A 250 0.71 6.25 11.98
N GLY A 251 1.89 6.86 12.11
CA GLY A 251 2.81 6.78 13.25
C GLY A 251 3.74 5.57 13.19
N VAL A 252 3.23 4.40 12.86
CA VAL A 252 4.02 3.16 12.84
C VAL A 252 5.01 3.14 11.68
N ARG A 253 4.56 3.57 10.49
CA ARG A 253 5.42 3.68 9.32
C ARG A 253 6.50 4.74 9.52
N GLU A 254 6.12 5.90 10.05
CA GLU A 254 7.03 7.02 10.33
C GLU A 254 8.06 6.62 11.39
N TRP A 255 7.63 5.90 12.42
CA TRP A 255 8.52 5.34 13.44
C TRP A 255 9.55 4.36 12.85
N ALA A 256 9.11 3.49 11.94
CA ALA A 256 9.99 2.51 11.33
C ALA A 256 10.94 3.13 10.28
N LEU A 257 10.52 4.18 9.56
CA LEU A 257 11.31 4.76 8.48
C LEU A 257 12.54 5.52 9.01
N GLY A 258 12.42 6.27 10.11
CA GLY A 258 13.52 7.09 10.63
C GLY A 258 14.83 6.30 10.85
N PRO A 259 14.84 5.24 11.67
CA PRO A 259 16.03 4.42 11.88
C PRO A 259 16.59 3.77 10.61
N LEU A 260 15.71 3.39 9.67
CA LEU A 260 16.13 2.81 8.39
C LEU A 260 16.85 3.85 7.50
N LEU A 261 16.45 5.12 7.55
CA LEU A 261 17.17 6.18 6.83
C LEU A 261 18.60 6.33 7.33
N GLU A 262 18.81 6.26 8.63
CA GLU A 262 20.16 6.31 9.25
C GLU A 262 20.96 5.06 8.90
N GLN A 263 20.37 3.88 9.02
CA GLN A 263 21.02 2.61 8.71
C GLN A 263 21.52 2.54 7.27
N PHE A 264 20.76 3.06 6.32
CA PHE A 264 21.14 3.06 4.90
C PHE A 264 21.94 4.31 4.48
N GLY A 265 22.36 5.15 5.42
CA GLY A 265 23.15 6.36 5.14
C GLY A 265 22.43 7.37 4.24
N ILE A 266 21.09 7.37 4.29
CA ILE A 266 20.26 8.29 3.49
C ILE A 266 20.17 9.65 4.18
N ALA A 267 19.80 9.66 5.47
CA ALA A 267 19.68 10.86 6.28
C ALA A 267 19.66 10.53 7.76
N ALA A 268 20.03 11.49 8.61
CA ALA A 268 19.99 11.40 10.07
C ALA A 268 19.36 12.67 10.68
N GLY A 269 18.96 12.61 11.94
CA GLY A 269 18.47 13.76 12.69
C GLY A 269 17.29 14.50 12.03
N ALA A 270 17.44 15.81 11.86
CA ALA A 270 16.41 16.68 11.27
C ALA A 270 16.10 16.35 9.80
N GLU A 271 17.13 15.99 9.00
CA GLU A 271 16.92 15.59 7.60
C GLU A 271 16.08 14.29 7.50
N ALA A 272 16.35 13.30 8.35
CA ALA A 272 15.55 12.08 8.40
C ALA A 272 14.09 12.40 8.77
N THR A 273 13.87 13.30 9.72
CA THR A 273 12.53 13.73 10.11
C THR A 273 11.81 14.45 8.97
N LEU A 274 12.50 15.33 8.25
CA LEU A 274 11.97 16.00 7.06
C LEU A 274 11.52 14.98 6.02
N ILE A 275 12.36 14.00 5.68
CA ILE A 275 12.05 12.96 4.69
C ILE A 275 10.86 12.12 5.13
N VAL A 276 10.82 11.71 6.42
CA VAL A 276 9.71 10.94 6.99
C VAL A 276 8.38 11.67 6.80
N LEU A 277 8.32 12.94 7.20
CA LEU A 277 7.10 13.75 7.09
C LEU A 277 6.72 14.05 5.64
N ALA A 278 7.71 14.45 4.84
CA ALA A 278 7.51 14.76 3.42
C ALA A 278 7.02 13.53 2.65
N SER A 279 7.63 12.36 2.88
CA SER A 279 7.21 11.11 2.22
C SER A 279 5.78 10.72 2.55
N ARG A 280 5.33 11.05 3.76
CA ARG A 280 3.95 10.80 4.18
C ARG A 280 2.97 11.71 3.45
N LEU A 281 3.23 13.02 3.48
CA LEU A 281 2.41 14.02 2.78
C LEU A 281 2.34 13.73 1.27
N TRP A 282 3.49 13.51 0.66
CA TRP A 282 3.65 13.20 -0.74
C TRP A 282 2.79 12.00 -1.17
N LEU A 283 2.92 10.86 -0.46
CA LEU A 283 2.14 9.67 -0.81
C LEU A 283 0.64 9.87 -0.57
N THR A 284 0.27 10.55 0.53
CA THR A 284 -1.12 10.85 0.85
C THR A 284 -1.78 11.71 -0.23
N ILE A 285 -1.07 12.72 -0.73
CA ILE A 285 -1.56 13.59 -1.82
C ILE A 285 -1.75 12.77 -3.10
N ILE A 286 -0.77 11.94 -3.48
CA ILE A 286 -0.83 11.13 -4.71
C ILE A 286 -1.91 10.05 -4.61
N GLU A 287 -2.27 9.58 -3.42
CA GLU A 287 -3.38 8.65 -3.22
C GLU A 287 -4.75 9.33 -3.25
N ILE A 288 -4.87 10.49 -2.60
CA ILE A 288 -6.16 11.18 -2.44
C ILE A 288 -6.59 11.87 -3.74
N LEU A 289 -5.69 12.55 -4.44
CA LEU A 289 -6.05 13.33 -5.61
C LEU A 289 -6.73 12.50 -6.72
N PRO A 290 -6.20 11.35 -7.16
CA PRO A 290 -6.89 10.52 -8.14
C PRO A 290 -8.21 9.96 -7.61
N GLY A 291 -8.28 9.59 -6.32
CA GLY A 291 -9.51 9.12 -5.70
C GLY A 291 -10.62 10.16 -5.76
N LEU A 292 -10.31 11.41 -5.41
CA LEU A 292 -11.26 12.52 -5.51
C LEU A 292 -11.61 12.84 -6.97
N ALA A 293 -10.63 12.83 -7.89
CA ALA A 293 -10.88 13.03 -9.31
C ALA A 293 -11.89 12.01 -9.86
N PHE A 294 -11.71 10.72 -9.53
CA PHE A 294 -12.66 9.67 -9.93
C PHE A 294 -14.04 9.77 -9.25
N LEU A 295 -14.14 10.36 -8.06
CA LEU A 295 -15.43 10.65 -7.43
C LEU A 295 -16.17 11.79 -8.13
N LEU A 296 -15.44 12.82 -8.55
CA LEU A 296 -16.01 14.03 -9.19
C LEU A 296 -16.35 13.76 -10.66
N LEU A 297 -15.57 12.93 -11.35
CA LEU A 297 -15.84 12.53 -12.73
C LEU A 297 -17.07 11.61 -12.77
N ARG A 298 -18.25 12.19 -12.92
CA ARG A 298 -19.49 11.43 -13.19
C ARG A 298 -19.33 10.71 -14.51
N ARG A 299 -19.66 9.39 -14.55
CA ARG A 299 -19.84 8.72 -15.83
C ARG A 299 -21.03 9.36 -16.56
N PRO A 300 -20.87 9.87 -17.80
CA PRO A 300 -22.02 10.09 -18.64
C PRO A 300 -22.56 8.69 -19.02
N GLY A 301 -23.70 8.25 -18.45
CA GLY A 301 -24.40 7.10 -18.97
C GLY A 301 -24.82 5.97 -18.02
N GLN A 302 -25.01 6.19 -16.71
CA GLN A 302 -25.94 5.33 -15.98
C GLN A 302 -27.37 5.79 -16.25
N ARG A 303 -27.92 5.39 -17.42
CA ARG A 303 -29.37 5.38 -17.60
C ARG A 303 -29.93 4.45 -16.55
N THR A 304 -30.69 5.00 -15.63
CA THR A 304 -31.63 4.24 -14.82
C THR A 304 -32.43 3.37 -15.79
N HIS A 305 -32.24 2.06 -15.72
CA HIS A 305 -33.26 1.15 -16.29
C HIS A 305 -34.55 1.42 -15.52
N SER A 306 -35.33 2.36 -16.01
CA SER A 306 -36.74 2.42 -15.71
C SER A 306 -37.34 1.11 -16.24
N THR A 307 -37.69 0.21 -15.34
CA THR A 307 -38.57 -0.91 -15.61
C THR A 307 -39.81 -0.37 -16.33
N PRO A 308 -40.18 -0.89 -17.52
CA PRO A 308 -41.48 -0.60 -18.08
C PRO A 308 -42.48 -1.28 -17.15
N SER A 309 -43.32 -0.48 -16.51
CA SER A 309 -44.56 -0.95 -15.88
C SER A 309 -45.46 -1.49 -16.99
N ALA A 310 -45.66 -2.79 -17.03
CA ALA A 310 -46.75 -3.44 -17.71
C ALA A 310 -47.91 -3.59 -16.73
#